data_3ab3e33e343a9987e3891c28b01c68ef
#
_entry.id   3ab3e33e343a9987e3891c28b01c68ef
#
_cell.length_a   1.000
_cell.length_b   1.000
_cell.length_c   1.000
_cell.angle_alpha   90.00
_cell.angle_beta   90.00
_cell.angle_gamma   90.00
#
_symmetry.space_group_name_H-M   'P 1'
#
loop_
_entity.id
_entity.type
_entity.pdbx_description
1 polymer ?
#
loop_
_entity_poly.entity_id
_entity_poly.type
_entity_poly.pdbx_seq_one_letter_code
_entity_poly.pdbx_strand_id
1 'polypeptide(L)'
;MKTNSLSAWILAIRPYSLGNSVILILIGSALAFTDGGFRPVVALLCLVFAVTMQCTANLVNDLCDFLKGADRPDRLGPDRAFAKGYITLGAMKAGIAGFTLAACAAGVALLVWALHAGALRYGGWELVAAGAACIVFAWFYT
;
A
#
# COMPACT_ATOMS: atom_id res chain seq x y z
N MET A 1 -8.50 22.56 -7.73
CA MET A 1 -8.17 22.11 -6.36
C MET A 1 -6.94 22.87 -5.86
N LYS A 2 -6.83 23.13 -4.53
CA LYS A 2 -5.59 23.72 -3.98
C LYS A 2 -4.48 22.67 -4.03
N THR A 3 -3.26 23.10 -4.37
CA THR A 3 -2.08 22.24 -4.42
C THR A 3 -1.79 21.63 -3.03
N ASN A 4 -1.44 20.35 -2.99
CA ASN A 4 -1.17 19.58 -1.78
C ASN A 4 -2.33 19.55 -0.75
N SER A 5 -3.56 19.82 -1.18
CA SER A 5 -4.75 19.75 -0.31
C SER A 5 -5.13 18.31 0.02
N LEU A 6 -5.91 18.13 1.10
CA LEU A 6 -6.44 16.81 1.47
C LEU A 6 -7.21 16.14 0.31
N SER A 7 -8.02 16.93 -0.41
CA SER A 7 -8.77 16.43 -1.57
C SER A 7 -7.86 15.96 -2.71
N ALA A 8 -6.70 16.63 -2.92
CA ALA A 8 -5.70 16.18 -3.89
C ALA A 8 -5.07 14.83 -3.47
N TRP A 9 -4.79 14.66 -2.19
CA TRP A 9 -4.27 13.40 -1.66
C TRP A 9 -5.30 12.27 -1.71
N ILE A 10 -6.57 12.53 -1.39
CA ILE A 10 -7.63 11.53 -1.54
C ILE A 10 -7.75 11.07 -3.01
N LEU A 11 -7.65 12.00 -3.96
CA LEU A 11 -7.65 11.65 -5.38
C LEU A 11 -6.45 10.75 -5.76
N ALA A 12 -5.25 11.07 -5.27
CA ALA A 12 -4.03 10.32 -5.55
C ALA A 12 -4.03 8.92 -4.94
N ILE A 13 -4.50 8.78 -3.70
CA ILE A 13 -4.57 7.52 -2.96
C ILE A 13 -5.58 6.55 -3.60
N ARG A 14 -6.61 7.08 -4.30
CA ARG A 14 -7.66 6.29 -4.96
C ARG A 14 -8.40 5.36 -3.99
N PRO A 15 -9.24 5.87 -3.07
CA PRO A 15 -9.91 5.07 -2.03
C PRO A 15 -10.68 3.88 -2.58
N TYR A 16 -11.23 3.99 -3.79
CA TYR A 16 -11.95 2.89 -4.45
C TYR A 16 -11.08 1.65 -4.68
N SER A 17 -9.76 1.82 -4.89
CA SER A 17 -8.84 0.69 -5.08
C SER A 17 -8.42 0.04 -3.75
N LEU A 18 -8.54 0.76 -2.62
CA LEU A 18 -8.21 0.23 -1.29
C LEU A 18 -9.18 -0.88 -0.86
N GLY A 19 -10.40 -0.88 -1.40
CA GLY A 19 -11.39 -1.92 -1.15
C GLY A 19 -10.86 -3.33 -1.45
N ASN A 20 -10.07 -3.49 -2.50
CA ASN A 20 -9.47 -4.78 -2.86
C ASN A 20 -8.54 -5.30 -1.75
N SER A 21 -7.68 -4.43 -1.19
CA SER A 21 -6.80 -4.80 -0.09
C SER A 21 -7.57 -5.13 1.18
N VAL A 22 -8.61 -4.35 1.51
CA VAL A 22 -9.46 -4.58 2.68
C VAL A 22 -10.18 -5.94 2.59
N ILE A 23 -10.77 -6.26 1.43
CA ILE A 23 -11.49 -7.52 1.21
C ILE A 23 -10.58 -8.73 1.42
N LEU A 24 -9.36 -8.70 0.88
CA LEU A 24 -8.40 -9.80 1.04
C LEU A 24 -8.04 -10.03 2.52
N ILE A 25 -7.85 -8.96 3.28
CA ILE A 25 -7.56 -9.07 4.73
C ILE A 25 -8.79 -9.57 5.50
N LEU A 26 -10.00 -9.17 5.13
CA LEU A 26 -11.22 -9.67 5.74
C LEU A 26 -11.41 -11.16 5.49
N ILE A 27 -11.16 -11.65 4.26
CA ILE A 27 -11.22 -13.07 3.92
C ILE A 27 -10.20 -13.86 4.75
N GLY A 28 -8.93 -13.43 4.79
CA GLY A 28 -7.89 -14.08 5.59
C GLY A 28 -8.23 -14.08 7.08
N SER A 29 -8.80 -13.00 7.59
CA SER A 29 -9.24 -12.88 8.98
C SER A 29 -10.41 -13.81 9.30
N ALA A 30 -11.37 -13.96 8.39
CA ALA A 30 -12.49 -14.88 8.53
C ALA A 30 -12.02 -16.34 8.58
N LEU A 31 -11.10 -16.73 7.68
CA LEU A 31 -10.48 -18.07 7.72
C LEU A 31 -9.74 -18.32 9.02
N ALA A 32 -8.93 -17.36 9.47
CA ALA A 32 -8.23 -17.48 10.76
C ALA A 32 -9.21 -17.58 11.95
N PHE A 33 -10.38 -16.96 11.85
CA PHE A 33 -11.42 -17.05 12.87
C PHE A 33 -12.05 -18.46 12.90
N THR A 34 -12.37 -19.03 11.73
CA THR A 34 -12.92 -20.41 11.65
C THR A 34 -11.96 -21.47 12.19
N ASP A 35 -10.65 -21.26 11.98
CA ASP A 35 -9.59 -22.16 12.46
C ASP A 35 -9.21 -21.91 13.93
N GLY A 36 -9.87 -20.98 14.63
CA GLY A 36 -9.60 -20.63 16.03
C GLY A 36 -8.28 -19.86 16.23
N GLY A 37 -7.62 -19.43 15.14
CA GLY A 37 -6.33 -18.72 15.17
C GLY A 37 -6.43 -17.19 15.02
N PHE A 38 -7.63 -16.62 15.02
CA PHE A 38 -7.81 -15.17 14.81
C PHE A 38 -7.13 -14.34 15.91
N ARG A 39 -6.33 -13.37 15.47
CA ARG A 39 -5.66 -12.40 16.35
C ARG A 39 -5.93 -10.98 15.83
N PRO A 40 -6.69 -10.14 16.58
CA PRO A 40 -7.08 -8.79 16.11
C PRO A 40 -5.88 -7.90 15.78
N VAL A 41 -4.81 -7.96 16.59
CA VAL A 41 -3.59 -7.17 16.36
C VAL A 41 -2.92 -7.55 15.05
N VAL A 42 -2.84 -8.85 14.73
CA VAL A 42 -2.28 -9.34 13.46
C VAL A 42 -3.13 -8.87 12.28
N ALA A 43 -4.45 -9.02 12.37
CA ALA A 43 -5.38 -8.56 11.34
C ALA A 43 -5.24 -7.05 11.09
N LEU A 44 -5.10 -6.25 12.15
CA LEU A 44 -4.89 -4.81 12.06
C LEU A 44 -3.54 -4.48 11.40
N LEU A 45 -2.46 -5.13 11.80
CA LEU A 45 -1.13 -4.91 11.20
C LEU A 45 -1.11 -5.32 9.71
N CYS A 46 -1.75 -6.44 9.35
CA CYS A 46 -1.92 -6.85 7.96
C CYS A 46 -2.72 -5.81 7.17
N LEU A 47 -3.79 -5.27 7.75
CA LEU A 47 -4.59 -4.23 7.12
C LEU A 47 -3.78 -2.95 6.89
N VAL A 48 -3.04 -2.48 7.90
CA VAL A 48 -2.17 -1.30 7.78
C VAL A 48 -1.11 -1.54 6.70
N PHE A 49 -0.46 -2.69 6.69
CA PHE A 49 0.51 -3.05 5.66
C PHE A 49 -0.11 -3.02 4.26
N ALA A 50 -1.22 -3.72 4.06
CA ALA A 50 -1.87 -3.84 2.76
C ALA A 50 -2.36 -2.48 2.23
N VAL A 51 -2.99 -1.66 3.08
CA VAL A 51 -3.50 -0.34 2.70
C VAL A 51 -2.35 0.61 2.37
N THR A 52 -1.29 0.65 3.17
CA THR A 52 -0.13 1.53 2.93
C THR A 52 0.64 1.11 1.67
N MET A 53 0.77 -0.19 1.40
CA MET A 53 1.35 -0.69 0.15
C MET A 53 0.51 -0.34 -1.06
N GLN A 54 -0.83 -0.43 -0.96
CA GLN A 54 -1.73 -0.02 -2.04
C GLN A 54 -1.63 1.48 -2.31
N CYS A 55 -1.54 2.32 -1.26
CA CYS A 55 -1.29 3.75 -1.41
C CYS A 55 0.05 4.01 -2.12
N THR A 56 1.12 3.33 -1.70
CA THR A 56 2.43 3.43 -2.36
C THR A 56 2.33 3.11 -3.85
N ALA A 57 1.72 1.98 -4.20
CA ALA A 57 1.56 1.56 -5.60
C ALA A 57 0.76 2.58 -6.42
N ASN A 58 -0.32 3.14 -5.87
CA ASN A 58 -1.11 4.17 -6.54
C ASN A 58 -0.31 5.45 -6.80
N LEU A 59 0.47 5.91 -5.82
CA LEU A 59 1.29 7.12 -5.95
C LEU A 59 2.48 6.90 -6.92
N VAL A 60 3.16 5.75 -6.85
CA VAL A 60 4.23 5.39 -7.78
C VAL A 60 3.69 5.33 -9.20
N ASN A 61 2.55 4.67 -9.41
CA ASN A 61 1.90 4.61 -10.72
C ASN A 61 1.55 6.00 -11.26
N ASP A 62 0.98 6.90 -10.41
CA ASP A 62 0.64 8.26 -10.82
C ASP A 62 1.89 9.07 -11.24
N LEU A 63 2.98 8.92 -10.50
CA LEU A 63 4.26 9.57 -10.81
C LEU A 63 4.92 8.98 -12.07
N CYS A 64 5.02 7.66 -12.17
CA CYS A 64 5.68 6.98 -13.27
C CYS A 64 4.97 7.20 -14.61
N ASP A 65 3.62 7.12 -14.63
CA ASP A 65 2.85 7.35 -15.85
C ASP A 65 3.01 8.79 -16.35
N PHE A 66 3.07 9.76 -15.44
CA PHE A 66 3.37 11.15 -15.82
C PHE A 66 4.78 11.27 -16.43
N LEU A 67 5.80 10.69 -15.78
CA LEU A 67 7.19 10.76 -16.26
C LEU A 67 7.39 10.05 -17.61
N LYS A 68 6.61 8.99 -17.87
CA LYS A 68 6.62 8.26 -19.15
C LYS A 68 5.76 8.94 -20.24
N GLY A 69 5.07 10.04 -19.92
CA GLY A 69 4.18 10.73 -20.85
C GLY A 69 2.90 9.95 -21.21
N ALA A 70 2.52 8.96 -20.38
CA ALA A 70 1.31 8.18 -20.58
C ALA A 70 0.01 8.93 -20.24
N ASP A 71 0.13 10.03 -19.49
CA ASP A 71 -1.00 10.87 -19.08
C ASP A 71 -1.31 11.94 -20.13
N ARG A 72 -1.85 11.51 -21.29
CA ARG A 72 -2.28 12.41 -22.37
C ARG A 72 -3.62 13.10 -22.04
N PRO A 73 -3.90 14.28 -22.63
CA PRO A 73 -5.17 15.00 -22.44
C PRO A 73 -6.43 14.20 -22.86
N ASP A 74 -6.28 13.30 -23.82
CA ASP A 74 -7.33 12.43 -24.37
C ASP A 74 -7.48 11.09 -23.64
N ARG A 75 -6.77 10.90 -22.53
CA ARG A 75 -6.82 9.66 -21.75
C ARG A 75 -8.22 9.42 -21.18
N LEU A 76 -8.73 8.22 -21.44
CA LEU A 76 -9.96 7.73 -20.82
C LEU A 76 -9.66 7.19 -19.40
N GLY A 77 -10.31 7.73 -18.39
CA GLY A 77 -10.19 7.28 -17.00
C GLY A 77 -10.21 8.42 -15.98
N PRO A 78 -10.16 8.10 -14.69
CA PRO A 78 -10.19 9.11 -13.64
C PRO A 78 -9.00 10.07 -13.72
N ASP A 79 -9.23 11.32 -13.32
CA ASP A 79 -8.18 12.33 -13.23
C ASP A 79 -7.03 11.86 -12.34
N ARG A 80 -5.80 12.15 -12.75
CA ARG A 80 -4.59 11.88 -11.95
C ARG A 80 -4.14 13.14 -11.24
N ALA A 81 -3.94 13.05 -9.94
CA ALA A 81 -3.64 14.18 -9.09
C ALA A 81 -2.32 14.84 -9.47
N PHE A 82 -1.30 14.05 -9.80
CA PHE A 82 0.02 14.55 -10.16
C PHE A 82 0.03 15.20 -11.56
N ALA A 83 -0.56 14.54 -12.55
CA ALA A 83 -0.65 15.05 -13.92
C ALA A 83 -1.43 16.36 -14.02
N LYS A 84 -2.41 16.58 -13.15
CA LYS A 84 -3.18 17.83 -13.04
C LYS A 84 -2.47 18.92 -12.21
N GLY A 85 -1.26 18.66 -11.68
CA GLY A 85 -0.51 19.62 -10.87
C GLY A 85 -1.11 19.84 -9.47
N TYR A 86 -1.99 18.95 -8.99
CA TYR A 86 -2.60 19.07 -7.66
C TYR A 86 -1.67 18.61 -6.53
N ILE A 87 -0.58 17.89 -6.85
CA ILE A 87 0.45 17.49 -5.90
C ILE A 87 1.81 17.87 -6.49
N THR A 88 2.66 18.50 -5.69
CA THR A 88 4.02 18.85 -6.11
C THR A 88 4.90 17.59 -6.13
N LEU A 89 5.95 17.59 -6.96
CA LEU A 89 6.90 16.47 -7.04
C LEU A 89 7.53 16.13 -5.69
N GLY A 90 7.90 17.14 -4.91
CA GLY A 90 8.46 16.93 -3.57
C GLY A 90 7.46 16.28 -2.61
N ALA A 91 6.21 16.74 -2.60
CA ALA A 91 5.14 16.15 -1.80
C ALA A 91 4.83 14.71 -2.25
N MET A 92 4.78 14.44 -3.56
CA MET A 92 4.56 13.10 -4.11
C MET A 92 5.65 12.12 -3.64
N LYS A 93 6.94 12.50 -3.79
CA LYS A 93 8.06 11.68 -3.32
C LYS A 93 8.02 11.45 -1.81
N ALA A 94 7.69 12.48 -1.02
CA ALA A 94 7.54 12.36 0.42
C ALA A 94 6.37 11.43 0.81
N GLY A 95 5.25 11.50 0.10
CA GLY A 95 4.12 10.61 0.30
C GLY A 95 4.46 9.14 0.00
N ILE A 96 5.13 8.88 -1.13
CA ILE A 96 5.61 7.54 -1.50
C ILE A 96 6.53 7.00 -0.40
N ALA A 97 7.52 7.78 0.03
CA ALA A 97 8.45 7.39 1.09
C ALA A 97 7.72 7.14 2.42
N GLY A 98 6.80 8.02 2.80
CA GLY A 98 6.03 7.90 4.04
C GLY A 98 5.17 6.63 4.08
N PHE A 99 4.41 6.35 3.02
CA PHE A 99 3.60 5.12 2.96
C PHE A 99 4.46 3.86 2.89
N THR A 100 5.59 3.88 2.15
CA THR A 100 6.53 2.75 2.13
C THR A 100 7.13 2.49 3.52
N LEU A 101 7.55 3.53 4.23
CA LEU A 101 8.08 3.38 5.60
C LEU A 101 7.03 2.87 6.58
N ALA A 102 5.78 3.34 6.47
CA ALA A 102 4.68 2.84 7.29
C ALA A 102 4.40 1.34 7.01
N ALA A 103 4.45 0.92 5.74
CA ALA A 103 4.33 -0.49 5.38
C ALA A 103 5.49 -1.32 5.95
N CYS A 104 6.74 -0.83 5.83
CA CYS A 104 7.90 -1.50 6.42
C CYS A 104 7.76 -1.65 7.93
N ALA A 105 7.32 -0.60 8.62
CA ALA A 105 7.10 -0.64 10.07
C ALA A 105 6.04 -1.68 10.47
N ALA A 106 4.91 -1.72 9.75
CA ALA A 106 3.87 -2.73 9.97
C ALA A 106 4.38 -4.15 9.68
N GLY A 107 5.16 -4.34 8.62
CA GLY A 107 5.77 -5.62 8.25
C GLY A 107 6.77 -6.11 9.30
N VAL A 108 7.62 -5.22 9.82
CA VAL A 108 8.55 -5.53 10.92
C VAL A 108 7.78 -5.89 12.19
N ALA A 109 6.73 -5.14 12.54
CA ALA A 109 5.89 -5.45 13.69
C ALA A 109 5.23 -6.83 13.57
N LEU A 110 4.73 -7.19 12.37
CA LEU A 110 4.21 -8.53 12.09
C LEU A 110 5.28 -9.62 12.27
N LEU A 111 6.48 -9.41 11.74
CA LEU A 111 7.59 -10.35 11.86
C LEU A 111 7.98 -10.54 13.32
N VAL A 112 8.15 -9.46 14.07
CA VAL A 112 8.48 -9.51 15.51
C VAL A 112 7.40 -10.26 16.29
N TRP A 113 6.13 -9.94 16.03
CA TRP A 113 5.02 -10.65 16.66
C TRP A 113 5.04 -12.15 16.35
N ALA A 114 5.21 -12.52 15.09
CA ALA A 114 5.20 -13.91 14.63
C ALA A 114 6.37 -14.72 15.20
N LEU A 115 7.55 -14.11 15.32
CA LEU A 115 8.72 -14.73 15.98
C LEU A 115 8.44 -15.01 17.47
N HIS A 116 7.89 -14.04 18.20
CA HIS A 116 7.57 -14.22 19.63
C HIS A 116 6.45 -15.25 19.85
N ALA A 117 5.49 -15.33 18.93
CA ALA A 117 4.40 -16.29 19.01
C ALA A 117 4.79 -17.72 18.59
N GLY A 118 6.02 -17.94 18.11
CA GLY A 118 6.47 -19.23 17.57
C GLY A 118 5.66 -19.67 16.35
N ALA A 119 5.05 -18.71 15.64
CA ALA A 119 4.15 -19.00 14.53
C ALA A 119 4.86 -19.26 13.19
N LEU A 120 6.19 -19.13 13.15
CA LEU A 120 6.97 -19.21 11.93
C LEU A 120 7.69 -20.54 11.78
N ARG A 121 7.45 -21.23 10.67
CA ARG A 121 8.01 -22.55 10.37
C ARG A 121 9.49 -22.50 9.97
N TYR A 122 9.91 -21.40 9.29
CA TYR A 122 11.25 -21.23 8.70
C TYR A 122 11.96 -19.96 9.19
N GLY A 123 11.75 -19.56 10.45
CA GLY A 123 12.42 -18.40 11.04
C GLY A 123 12.01 -17.04 10.44
N GLY A 124 10.89 -16.97 9.73
CA GLY A 124 10.31 -15.72 9.22
C GLY A 124 10.75 -15.30 7.83
N TRP A 125 11.60 -16.07 7.18
CA TRP A 125 12.04 -15.76 5.80
C TRP A 125 10.89 -15.65 4.80
N GLU A 126 9.84 -16.44 5.00
CA GLU A 126 8.62 -16.39 4.19
C GLU A 126 7.91 -15.03 4.27
N LEU A 127 7.84 -14.43 5.46
CA LEU A 127 7.26 -13.10 5.64
C LEU A 127 8.16 -12.00 5.08
N VAL A 128 9.47 -12.12 5.28
CA VAL A 128 10.47 -11.18 4.73
C VAL A 128 10.42 -11.22 3.21
N ALA A 129 10.41 -12.41 2.61
CA ALA A 129 10.34 -12.57 1.15
C ALA A 129 9.04 -12.02 0.57
N ALA A 130 7.90 -12.29 1.22
CA ALA A 130 6.60 -11.76 0.80
C ALA A 130 6.58 -10.22 0.90
N GLY A 131 7.06 -9.65 2.00
CA GLY A 131 7.14 -8.21 2.19
C GLY A 131 8.06 -7.52 1.16
N ALA A 132 9.24 -8.10 0.91
CA ALA A 132 10.17 -7.61 -0.11
C ALA A 132 9.54 -7.68 -1.52
N ALA A 133 8.87 -8.77 -1.86
CA ALA A 133 8.15 -8.90 -3.12
C ALA A 133 7.07 -7.83 -3.27
N CYS A 134 6.28 -7.56 -2.23
CA CYS A 134 5.27 -6.48 -2.26
C CYS A 134 5.89 -5.12 -2.56
N ILE A 135 7.03 -4.79 -1.93
CA ILE A 135 7.73 -3.51 -2.17
C ILE A 135 8.23 -3.45 -3.62
N VAL A 136 8.89 -4.51 -4.09
CA VAL A 136 9.39 -4.59 -5.47
C VAL A 136 8.25 -4.40 -6.46
N PHE A 137 7.15 -5.14 -6.32
CA PHE A 137 5.99 -5.00 -7.21
C PHE A 137 5.36 -3.61 -7.13
N ALA A 138 5.23 -3.01 -5.95
CA ALA A 138 4.66 -1.67 -5.81
C ALA A 138 5.49 -0.58 -6.51
N TRP A 139 6.81 -0.75 -6.56
CA TRP A 139 7.73 0.22 -7.17
C TRP A 139 8.00 -0.02 -8.65
N PHE A 140 7.95 -1.26 -9.11
CA PHE A 140 8.36 -1.65 -10.48
C PHE A 140 7.19 -2.17 -11.34
N TYR A 141 5.98 -2.15 -10.81
CA TYR A 141 4.78 -2.61 -11.53
C TYR A 141 4.44 -1.73 -12.76
N THR A 142 4.87 -0.48 -12.81
CA THR A 142 4.53 0.50 -13.87
C THR A 142 5.66 0.73 -14.85
#